data_31bb07473b46ff4474175a312265c5f5
#
_entry.id   31bb07473b46ff4474175a312265c5f5
#
_cell.length_a   1.000
_cell.length_b   1.000
_cell.length_c   1.000
_cell.angle_alpha   90.00
_cell.angle_beta   90.00
_cell.angle_gamma   90.00
#
_symmetry.space_group_name_H-M   'P 1'
#
loop_
_entity.id
_entity.type
_entity.pdbx_description
1 polymer ?
#
loop_
_entity_poly.entity_id
_entity_poly.type
_entity_poly.pdbx_seq_one_letter_code
_entity_poly.pdbx_strand_id
1 'polypeptide(L)'
;MIDLADETLIREEWTAVDSTAELRILFSGGIESAVLMGEAIEAGLEPIPVYVATGTRWENTELKSANIYLETLEVGLSDKIIIRKYIPGDVEKHWAYNNDSYPLAEEDVQTLEISGRNETLLREAVRFGEDDQKLILVIGTTADNPFKDGDRQFYSEMETTLSAQRRARVTILTPLKGLTKSDVIKRGKRFPLGLTLSCVAPLNGKACGECIKCASRTAAFLTAEVIDKYEMEELNES
;
A
#
# COMPACT_ATOMS: atom_id res chain seq x y z
N MET A 1 3.06 -10.13 -27.11
CA MET A 1 4.45 -10.44 -26.73
C MET A 1 4.72 -9.62 -25.48
N ILE A 2 4.85 -10.27 -24.33
CA ILE A 2 5.27 -9.63 -23.09
C ILE A 2 6.74 -9.28 -23.30
N ASP A 3 7.08 -8.03 -23.11
CA ASP A 3 8.45 -7.56 -23.28
C ASP A 3 9.33 -8.18 -22.20
N LEU A 4 10.25 -9.07 -22.58
CA LEU A 4 11.19 -9.74 -21.66
C LEU A 4 12.08 -8.74 -20.88
N ALA A 5 12.17 -7.49 -21.34
CA ALA A 5 12.86 -6.42 -20.65
C ALA A 5 12.17 -6.00 -19.34
N ASP A 6 10.83 -6.12 -19.28
CA ASP A 6 10.03 -5.74 -18.10
C ASP A 6 10.20 -6.77 -16.96
N GLU A 7 10.31 -8.06 -17.27
CA GLU A 7 10.60 -9.10 -16.25
C GLU A 7 12.00 -9.00 -15.65
N THR A 8 12.97 -8.47 -16.41
CA THR A 8 14.36 -8.32 -15.94
C THR A 8 14.48 -7.17 -14.94
N LEU A 9 13.80 -6.05 -15.17
CA LEU A 9 13.77 -4.90 -14.25
C LEU A 9 13.14 -5.25 -12.89
N ILE A 10 12.07 -6.06 -12.88
CA ILE A 10 11.42 -6.53 -11.67
C ILE A 10 12.39 -7.35 -10.80
N ARG A 11 13.21 -8.19 -11.42
CA ARG A 11 14.18 -9.03 -10.71
C ARG A 11 15.33 -8.24 -10.10
N GLU A 12 15.83 -7.20 -10.75
CA GLU A 12 16.95 -6.41 -10.24
C GLU A 12 16.61 -5.66 -8.95
N GLU A 13 15.41 -5.09 -8.83
CA GLU A 13 14.98 -4.39 -7.62
C GLU A 13 14.88 -5.33 -6.41
N TRP A 14 14.41 -6.57 -6.60
CA TRP A 14 14.25 -7.55 -5.52
C TRP A 14 15.51 -8.38 -5.25
N THR A 15 16.41 -8.54 -6.23
CA THR A 15 17.68 -9.26 -6.04
C THR A 15 18.69 -8.47 -5.21
N ALA A 16 18.54 -7.16 -5.09
CA ALA A 16 19.36 -6.30 -4.24
C ALA A 16 18.92 -6.30 -2.76
N VAL A 17 17.84 -7.01 -2.42
CA VAL A 17 17.35 -7.11 -1.04
C VAL A 17 18.33 -7.94 -0.21
N ASP A 18 18.82 -7.36 0.91
CA ASP A 18 19.68 -8.05 1.86
C ASP A 18 18.92 -9.22 2.50
N SER A 19 19.29 -10.45 2.15
CA SER A 19 18.64 -11.68 2.65
C SER A 19 18.78 -11.88 4.17
N THR A 20 19.62 -11.08 4.85
CA THR A 20 19.77 -11.11 6.32
C THR A 20 18.85 -10.10 7.01
N ALA A 21 18.18 -9.23 6.26
CA ALA A 21 17.25 -8.25 6.79
C ALA A 21 15.82 -8.80 6.80
N GLU A 22 15.04 -8.42 7.79
CA GLU A 22 13.60 -8.65 7.78
C GLU A 22 12.96 -7.75 6.71
N LEU A 23 12.16 -8.32 5.83
CA LEU A 23 11.47 -7.60 4.78
C LEU A 23 10.01 -7.36 5.17
N ARG A 24 9.61 -6.09 5.31
CA ARG A 24 8.21 -5.70 5.58
C ARG A 24 7.66 -4.87 4.44
N ILE A 25 6.44 -5.19 4.03
CA ILE A 25 5.70 -4.40 3.05
C ILE A 25 4.53 -3.71 3.77
N LEU A 26 4.48 -2.37 3.73
CA LEU A 26 3.30 -1.62 4.16
C LEU A 26 2.14 -1.99 3.23
N PHE A 27 1.25 -2.84 3.74
CA PHE A 27 0.23 -3.52 2.94
C PHE A 27 -1.16 -3.02 3.31
N SER A 28 -1.71 -2.15 2.47
CA SER A 28 -3.07 -1.59 2.64
C SER A 28 -4.16 -2.38 1.91
N GLY A 29 -3.80 -3.37 1.09
CA GLY A 29 -4.76 -4.01 0.18
C GLY A 29 -5.11 -3.14 -1.05
N GLY A 30 -4.41 -2.04 -1.25
CA GLY A 30 -4.47 -1.23 -2.47
C GLY A 30 -3.62 -1.83 -3.60
N ILE A 31 -3.81 -1.34 -4.83
CA ILE A 31 -3.14 -1.84 -6.04
C ILE A 31 -1.63 -1.89 -5.87
N GLU A 32 -1.05 -0.79 -5.40
CA GLU A 32 0.39 -0.62 -5.27
C GLU A 32 1.00 -1.65 -4.31
N SER A 33 0.43 -1.79 -3.12
CA SER A 33 0.90 -2.76 -2.12
C SER A 33 0.66 -4.21 -2.55
N ALA A 34 -0.42 -4.47 -3.30
CA ALA A 34 -0.73 -5.78 -3.84
C ALA A 34 0.31 -6.22 -4.89
N VAL A 35 0.69 -5.32 -5.81
CA VAL A 35 1.74 -5.60 -6.80
C VAL A 35 3.08 -5.87 -6.12
N LEU A 36 3.48 -5.03 -5.16
CA LEU A 36 4.74 -5.21 -4.43
C LEU A 36 4.79 -6.53 -3.67
N MET A 37 3.69 -6.93 -3.04
CA MET A 37 3.60 -8.20 -2.31
C MET A 37 3.75 -9.40 -3.26
N GLY A 38 2.99 -9.40 -4.36
CA GLY A 38 3.06 -10.47 -5.35
C GLY A 38 4.45 -10.60 -5.97
N GLU A 39 5.08 -9.49 -6.32
CA GLU A 39 6.44 -9.49 -6.90
C GLU A 39 7.51 -9.97 -5.94
N ALA A 40 7.46 -9.55 -4.68
CA ALA A 40 8.41 -10.00 -3.67
C ALA A 40 8.34 -11.53 -3.47
N ILE A 41 7.12 -12.09 -3.44
CA ILE A 41 6.91 -13.53 -3.35
C ILE A 41 7.40 -14.26 -4.61
N GLU A 42 7.09 -13.75 -5.81
CA GLU A 42 7.59 -14.31 -7.07
C GLU A 42 9.13 -14.28 -7.16
N ALA A 43 9.76 -13.29 -6.52
CA ALA A 43 11.21 -13.20 -6.40
C ALA A 43 11.81 -14.21 -5.38
N GLY A 44 10.99 -15.01 -4.73
CA GLY A 44 11.41 -16.00 -3.72
C GLY A 44 11.72 -15.37 -2.36
N LEU A 45 11.26 -14.15 -2.10
CA LEU A 45 11.39 -13.49 -0.80
C LEU A 45 10.24 -13.87 0.13
N GLU A 46 10.44 -13.68 1.43
CA GLU A 46 9.42 -13.90 2.47
C GLU A 46 8.99 -12.56 3.09
N PRO A 47 8.21 -11.73 2.37
CA PRO A 47 7.79 -10.43 2.88
C PRO A 47 6.75 -10.59 3.99
N ILE A 48 6.88 -9.79 5.05
CA ILE A 48 5.88 -9.68 6.12
C ILE A 48 4.93 -8.54 5.75
N PRO A 49 3.63 -8.80 5.49
CA PRO A 49 2.67 -7.75 5.28
C PRO A 49 2.38 -7.01 6.59
N VAL A 50 2.50 -5.69 6.59
CA VAL A 50 2.21 -4.84 7.74
C VAL A 50 1.07 -3.90 7.40
N TYR A 51 -0.05 -4.06 8.07
CA TYR A 51 -1.17 -3.13 8.00
C TYR A 51 -1.17 -2.22 9.24
N VAL A 52 -1.16 -0.92 9.04
CA VAL A 52 -1.24 0.06 10.13
C VAL A 52 -2.66 0.63 10.18
N ALA A 53 -3.44 0.17 11.13
CA ALA A 53 -4.80 0.65 11.38
C ALA A 53 -4.76 2.04 12.01
N THR A 54 -5.30 3.03 11.32
CA THR A 54 -5.31 4.43 11.74
C THR A 54 -6.68 4.97 12.11
N GLY A 55 -7.71 4.12 12.08
CA GLY A 55 -9.10 4.48 12.41
C GLY A 55 -9.85 5.18 11.28
N THR A 56 -9.35 5.12 10.05
CA THR A 56 -10.03 5.74 8.90
C THR A 56 -11.34 5.06 8.56
N ARG A 57 -12.29 5.81 8.00
CA ARG A 57 -13.65 5.34 7.66
C ARG A 57 -13.67 4.15 6.68
N TRP A 58 -12.61 3.93 5.91
CA TRP A 58 -12.48 2.81 4.96
C TRP A 58 -11.72 1.60 5.53
N GLU A 59 -11.16 1.70 6.75
CA GLU A 59 -10.27 0.71 7.35
C GLU A 59 -10.85 -0.71 7.34
N ASN A 60 -12.10 -0.88 7.75
CA ASN A 60 -12.71 -2.22 7.82
C ASN A 60 -12.83 -2.89 6.44
N THR A 61 -13.18 -2.11 5.39
CA THR A 61 -13.29 -2.64 4.03
C THR A 61 -11.90 -2.88 3.44
N GLU A 62 -10.95 -2.00 3.72
CA GLU A 62 -9.55 -2.15 3.30
C GLU A 62 -8.91 -3.40 3.91
N LEU A 63 -9.10 -3.65 5.20
CA LEU A 63 -8.63 -4.87 5.87
C LEU A 63 -9.22 -6.15 5.29
N LYS A 64 -10.53 -6.15 4.99
CA LYS A 64 -11.15 -7.31 4.32
C LYS A 64 -10.52 -7.58 2.96
N SER A 65 -10.38 -6.54 2.14
CA SER A 65 -9.74 -6.63 0.83
C SER A 65 -8.29 -7.12 0.94
N ALA A 66 -7.52 -6.58 1.90
CA ALA A 66 -6.16 -6.99 2.17
C ALA A 66 -6.06 -8.49 2.52
N ASN A 67 -6.96 -8.98 3.38
CA ASN A 67 -7.00 -10.37 3.79
C ASN A 67 -7.28 -11.29 2.60
N ILE A 68 -8.34 -11.01 1.85
CA ILE A 68 -8.72 -11.83 0.68
C ILE A 68 -7.59 -11.88 -0.35
N TYR A 69 -6.95 -10.74 -0.61
CA TYR A 69 -5.82 -10.72 -1.54
C TYR A 69 -4.66 -11.60 -1.06
N LEU A 70 -4.27 -11.52 0.22
CA LEU A 70 -3.19 -12.33 0.78
C LEU A 70 -3.50 -13.83 0.77
N GLU A 71 -4.78 -14.22 0.96
CA GLU A 71 -5.23 -15.62 0.83
C GLU A 71 -4.92 -16.18 -0.56
N THR A 72 -5.10 -15.38 -1.62
CA THR A 72 -4.79 -15.81 -2.99
C THR A 72 -3.30 -16.04 -3.25
N LEU A 73 -2.44 -15.45 -2.44
CA LEU A 73 -0.99 -15.62 -2.50
C LEU A 73 -0.48 -16.75 -1.59
N GLU A 74 -1.38 -17.49 -0.95
CA GLU A 74 -1.06 -18.55 0.02
C GLU A 74 -0.22 -18.03 1.21
N VAL A 75 -0.26 -16.72 1.47
CA VAL A 75 0.38 -16.11 2.63
C VAL A 75 -0.51 -16.32 3.83
N GLY A 76 -0.04 -17.07 4.82
CA GLY A 76 -0.80 -17.30 6.06
C GLY A 76 -1.10 -15.98 6.77
N LEU A 77 -2.40 -15.66 6.90
CA LEU A 77 -2.86 -14.32 7.25
C LEU A 77 -2.77 -13.99 8.73
N SER A 78 -3.16 -14.93 9.59
CA SER A 78 -3.33 -14.68 11.03
C SER A 78 -2.03 -14.30 11.74
N ASP A 79 -0.91 -14.81 11.25
CA ASP A 79 0.38 -14.68 11.93
C ASP A 79 1.33 -13.67 11.27
N LYS A 80 0.97 -13.16 10.08
CA LYS A 80 1.87 -12.32 9.26
C LYS A 80 1.41 -10.86 9.09
N ILE A 81 0.14 -10.53 9.37
CA ILE A 81 -0.31 -9.14 9.39
C ILE A 81 -0.12 -8.56 10.78
N ILE A 82 0.74 -7.59 10.89
CA ILE A 82 0.88 -6.79 12.12
C ILE A 82 -0.11 -5.63 12.01
N ILE A 83 -1.15 -5.62 12.86
CA ILE A 83 -2.13 -4.52 12.90
C ILE A 83 -1.76 -3.58 14.04
N ARG A 84 -1.66 -2.29 13.72
CA ARG A 84 -1.41 -1.22 14.69
C ARG A 84 -2.51 -0.19 14.62
N LYS A 85 -2.99 0.25 15.78
CA LYS A 85 -3.94 1.34 15.89
C LYS A 85 -3.20 2.62 16.26
N TYR A 86 -3.35 3.61 15.42
CA TYR A 86 -2.95 4.97 15.69
C TYR A 86 -4.17 5.87 15.50
N ILE A 87 -4.39 6.76 16.45
CA ILE A 87 -5.44 7.77 16.38
C ILE A 87 -4.71 9.13 16.38
N PRO A 88 -4.61 9.79 15.21
CA PRO A 88 -4.02 11.14 15.17
C PRO A 88 -4.89 12.11 15.98
N GLY A 89 -4.28 13.16 16.54
CA GLY A 89 -5.01 14.25 17.18
C GLY A 89 -5.97 14.93 16.20
N ASP A 90 -7.05 15.53 16.66
CA ASP A 90 -8.10 16.21 15.86
C ASP A 90 -8.85 15.36 14.82
N VAL A 91 -8.92 14.05 15.03
CA VAL A 91 -9.62 13.11 14.14
C VAL A 91 -11.10 13.47 13.90
N GLU A 92 -11.78 14.07 14.87
CA GLU A 92 -13.23 14.31 14.79
C GLU A 92 -13.63 15.27 13.66
N LYS A 93 -12.69 16.10 13.19
CA LYS A 93 -12.95 17.12 12.17
C LYS A 93 -12.48 16.74 10.76
N HIS A 94 -11.68 15.69 10.63
CA HIS A 94 -11.09 15.34 9.35
C HIS A 94 -11.99 14.33 8.61
N TRP A 95 -12.24 14.58 7.32
CA TRP A 95 -13.09 13.74 6.48
C TRP A 95 -12.72 12.24 6.48
N ALA A 96 -11.46 11.91 6.68
CA ALA A 96 -10.98 10.52 6.72
C ALA A 96 -11.51 9.73 7.92
N TYR A 97 -12.00 10.39 8.97
CA TYR A 97 -12.40 9.79 10.25
C TYR A 97 -13.87 10.01 10.60
N ASN A 98 -14.55 10.89 9.89
CA ASN A 98 -15.97 11.14 10.06
C ASN A 98 -16.77 10.70 8.82
N ASN A 99 -18.09 10.75 8.88
CA ASN A 99 -18.98 10.33 7.79
C ASN A 99 -19.67 11.50 7.08
N ASP A 100 -19.28 12.75 7.39
CA ASP A 100 -20.03 13.93 6.93
C ASP A 100 -19.74 14.26 5.46
N SER A 101 -18.48 14.07 5.03
CA SER A 101 -18.05 14.35 3.66
C SER A 101 -16.86 13.49 3.27
N TYR A 102 -16.48 13.47 2.00
CA TYR A 102 -15.27 12.88 1.48
C TYR A 102 -14.93 13.48 0.11
N PRO A 103 -13.66 13.50 -0.33
CA PRO A 103 -13.26 14.06 -1.60
C PRO A 103 -13.92 13.36 -2.78
N LEU A 104 -14.69 14.11 -3.58
CA LEU A 104 -15.36 13.64 -4.80
C LEU A 104 -14.38 13.62 -6.00
N ALA A 105 -14.82 13.00 -7.10
CA ALA A 105 -13.98 12.75 -8.28
C ALA A 105 -13.42 14.02 -8.93
N GLU A 106 -14.17 15.11 -8.86
CA GLU A 106 -13.84 16.42 -9.46
C GLU A 106 -13.00 17.33 -8.55
N GLU A 107 -12.76 16.95 -7.30
CA GLU A 107 -11.99 17.76 -6.37
C GLU A 107 -10.48 17.66 -6.61
N ASP A 108 -9.73 18.62 -6.09
CA ASP A 108 -8.27 18.63 -6.17
C ASP A 108 -7.70 17.45 -5.36
N VAL A 109 -6.70 16.75 -5.94
CA VAL A 109 -6.00 15.64 -5.28
C VAL A 109 -5.38 16.03 -3.94
N GLN A 110 -5.08 17.30 -3.72
CA GLN A 110 -4.57 17.82 -2.45
C GLN A 110 -5.57 17.62 -1.29
N THR A 111 -6.86 17.50 -1.58
CA THR A 111 -7.89 17.20 -0.56
C THR A 111 -7.70 15.82 0.08
N LEU A 112 -6.94 14.91 -0.55
CA LEU A 112 -6.60 13.60 0.00
C LEU A 112 -5.47 13.65 1.05
N GLU A 113 -4.83 14.80 1.25
CA GLU A 113 -3.72 14.89 2.19
C GLU A 113 -4.18 14.61 3.63
N ILE A 114 -3.52 13.65 4.26
CA ILE A 114 -3.60 13.40 5.70
C ILE A 114 -2.22 13.67 6.25
N SER A 115 -2.03 14.83 6.85
CA SER A 115 -0.73 15.31 7.31
C SER A 115 -0.05 14.32 8.28
N GLY A 116 1.21 13.99 8.01
CA GLY A 116 2.01 13.06 8.83
C GLY A 116 1.60 11.59 8.70
N ARG A 117 0.73 11.24 7.73
CA ARG A 117 0.26 9.86 7.57
C ARG A 117 1.41 8.91 7.26
N ASN A 118 2.25 9.19 6.27
CA ASN A 118 3.35 8.30 5.91
C ASN A 118 4.40 8.19 7.03
N GLU A 119 4.69 9.28 7.75
CA GLU A 119 5.53 9.23 8.94
C GLU A 119 4.96 8.26 9.98
N THR A 120 3.67 8.36 10.28
CA THR A 120 2.98 7.48 11.22
C THR A 120 3.06 6.02 10.77
N LEU A 121 2.75 5.74 9.50
CA LEU A 121 2.80 4.37 8.95
C LEU A 121 4.20 3.76 9.08
N LEU A 122 5.25 4.51 8.74
CA LEU A 122 6.63 4.06 8.83
C LEU A 122 7.07 3.82 10.28
N ARG A 123 6.75 4.76 11.20
CA ARG A 123 7.08 4.62 12.62
C ARG A 123 6.41 3.41 13.25
N GLU A 124 5.14 3.18 12.96
CA GLU A 124 4.43 2.01 13.48
C GLU A 124 4.95 0.71 12.88
N ALA A 125 5.28 0.69 11.59
CA ALA A 125 5.80 -0.49 10.93
C ALA A 125 7.16 -0.98 11.47
N VAL A 126 7.95 -0.11 12.10
CA VAL A 126 9.26 -0.49 12.68
C VAL A 126 9.19 -0.92 14.14
N ARG A 127 8.08 -0.76 14.84
CA ARG A 127 7.99 -0.97 16.31
C ARG A 127 8.12 -2.42 16.75
N PHE A 128 8.06 -3.36 15.84
CA PHE A 128 8.08 -4.81 16.14
C PHE A 128 9.36 -5.47 15.67
N GLY A 129 9.56 -6.68 16.20
CA GLY A 129 10.73 -7.47 15.97
C GLY A 129 11.89 -7.05 16.87
N GLU A 130 13.04 -7.66 16.66
CA GLU A 130 14.24 -7.41 17.46
C GLU A 130 14.87 -6.07 17.09
N ASP A 131 15.26 -5.29 18.10
CA ASP A 131 15.79 -3.94 17.93
C ASP A 131 17.15 -3.89 17.23
N ASP A 132 17.87 -5.01 17.13
CA ASP A 132 19.18 -5.15 16.52
C ASP A 132 19.15 -5.83 15.14
N GLN A 133 17.97 -6.28 14.67
CA GLN A 133 17.81 -6.86 13.34
C GLN A 133 17.66 -5.78 12.27
N LYS A 134 18.41 -5.93 11.18
CA LYS A 134 18.23 -5.09 9.98
C LYS A 134 16.81 -5.21 9.43
N LEU A 135 16.25 -4.11 8.97
CA LEU A 135 14.89 -4.05 8.47
C LEU A 135 14.83 -3.33 7.13
N ILE A 136 14.13 -3.93 6.19
CA ILE A 136 13.75 -3.30 4.93
C ILE A 136 12.24 -3.07 4.96
N LEU A 137 11.84 -1.80 4.87
CA LEU A 137 10.45 -1.39 4.70
C LEU A 137 10.18 -1.07 3.23
N VAL A 138 9.11 -1.61 2.70
CA VAL A 138 8.66 -1.30 1.32
C VAL A 138 7.34 -0.54 1.39
N ILE A 139 7.27 0.57 0.66
CA ILE A 139 6.06 1.39 0.56
C ILE A 139 5.71 1.66 -0.91
N GLY A 140 4.43 1.54 -1.24
CA GLY A 140 3.88 1.67 -2.60
C GLY A 140 3.62 3.13 -3.00
N THR A 141 4.67 3.97 -3.03
CA THR A 141 4.55 5.34 -3.54
C THR A 141 4.81 5.37 -5.04
N THR A 142 3.93 6.05 -5.80
CA THR A 142 4.01 6.21 -7.27
C THR A 142 4.46 7.60 -7.68
N ALA A 143 4.73 7.79 -8.97
CA ALA A 143 5.04 9.10 -9.55
C ALA A 143 3.88 10.09 -9.45
N ASP A 144 2.64 9.59 -9.40
CA ASP A 144 1.42 10.40 -9.31
C ASP A 144 1.16 10.93 -7.89
N ASN A 145 1.96 10.55 -6.89
CA ASN A 145 1.82 11.05 -5.53
C ASN A 145 2.33 12.49 -5.43
N PRO A 146 1.46 13.48 -5.18
CA PRO A 146 1.86 14.89 -5.12
C PRO A 146 2.37 15.33 -3.74
N PHE A 147 2.28 14.46 -2.71
CA PHE A 147 2.56 14.82 -1.32
C PHE A 147 4.06 14.76 -1.00
N LYS A 148 4.53 15.72 -0.20
CA LYS A 148 5.93 15.81 0.21
C LYS A 148 6.40 14.63 1.07
N ASP A 149 5.50 14.04 1.85
CA ASP A 149 5.77 12.85 2.66
C ASP A 149 5.91 11.56 1.83
N GLY A 150 5.99 11.68 0.52
CA GLY A 150 6.26 10.62 -0.44
C GLY A 150 7.51 10.91 -1.29
N ASP A 151 8.31 11.94 -1.00
CA ASP A 151 9.52 12.24 -1.75
C ASP A 151 10.78 11.52 -1.22
N ARG A 152 11.87 11.57 -1.99
CA ARG A 152 13.12 10.88 -1.64
C ARG A 152 13.78 11.47 -0.39
N GLN A 153 13.68 12.78 -0.20
CA GLN A 153 14.28 13.44 0.95
C GLN A 153 13.59 12.98 2.23
N PHE A 154 12.26 12.98 2.24
CA PHE A 154 11.48 12.50 3.37
C PHE A 154 11.87 11.07 3.76
N TYR A 155 11.94 10.13 2.80
CA TYR A 155 12.31 8.76 3.11
C TYR A 155 13.75 8.63 3.64
N SER A 156 14.71 9.39 3.13
CA SER A 156 16.09 9.40 3.63
C SER A 156 16.19 9.90 5.07
N GLU A 157 15.42 10.93 5.43
CA GLU A 157 15.31 11.45 6.80
C GLU A 157 14.67 10.42 7.74
N MET A 158 13.63 9.72 7.26
CA MET A 158 12.98 8.64 8.00
C MET A 158 13.91 7.44 8.22
N GLU A 159 14.66 7.00 7.21
CA GLU A 159 15.67 5.93 7.37
C GLU A 159 16.67 6.25 8.50
N THR A 160 17.19 7.48 8.51
CA THR A 160 18.12 7.94 9.53
C THR A 160 17.49 7.89 10.94
N THR A 161 16.28 8.44 11.05
CA THR A 161 15.55 8.51 12.32
C THR A 161 15.20 7.12 12.85
N LEU A 162 14.66 6.26 11.99
CA LEU A 162 14.20 4.94 12.37
C LEU A 162 15.38 3.98 12.67
N SER A 163 16.48 4.11 11.95
CA SER A 163 17.71 3.34 12.24
C SER A 163 18.27 3.69 13.62
N ALA A 164 18.27 4.98 13.97
CA ALA A 164 18.71 5.42 15.31
C ALA A 164 17.80 4.86 16.44
N GLN A 165 16.48 4.78 16.19
CA GLN A 165 15.51 4.26 17.15
C GLN A 165 15.67 2.76 17.39
N ARG A 166 15.89 1.98 16.30
CA ARG A 166 16.02 0.52 16.36
C ARG A 166 17.42 0.01 16.75
N ARG A 167 18.43 0.89 16.75
CA ARG A 167 19.85 0.47 16.89
C ARG A 167 20.32 -0.49 15.78
N ALA A 168 19.58 -0.57 14.68
CA ALA A 168 19.87 -1.38 13.52
C ALA A 168 19.52 -0.61 12.25
N ARG A 169 20.11 -1.02 11.12
CA ARG A 169 19.84 -0.36 9.84
C ARG A 169 18.39 -0.57 9.41
N VAL A 170 17.67 0.51 9.18
CA VAL A 170 16.39 0.54 8.49
C VAL A 170 16.61 1.12 7.09
N THR A 171 16.15 0.42 6.06
CA THR A 171 16.15 0.88 4.66
C THR A 171 14.71 0.97 4.18
N ILE A 172 14.35 2.07 3.50
CA ILE A 172 13.01 2.26 2.93
C ILE A 172 13.10 2.15 1.41
N LEU A 173 12.44 1.14 0.85
CA LEU A 173 12.36 0.93 -0.59
C LEU A 173 11.05 1.46 -1.15
N THR A 174 11.15 2.13 -2.30
CA THR A 174 10.01 2.70 -3.03
C THR A 174 10.03 2.25 -4.50
N PRO A 175 9.86 0.93 -4.79
CA PRO A 175 10.09 0.37 -6.12
C PRO A 175 9.18 0.96 -7.21
N LEU A 176 8.04 1.53 -6.83
CA LEU A 176 7.06 2.10 -7.75
C LEU A 176 7.18 3.62 -7.94
N LYS A 177 8.17 4.28 -7.32
CA LYS A 177 8.27 5.75 -7.30
C LYS A 177 8.39 6.40 -8.69
N GLY A 178 8.97 5.69 -9.66
CA GLY A 178 9.12 6.15 -11.05
C GLY A 178 7.91 5.81 -11.95
N LEU A 179 6.92 5.09 -11.44
CA LEU A 179 5.79 4.58 -12.21
C LEU A 179 4.51 5.35 -11.90
N THR A 180 3.68 5.56 -12.92
CA THR A 180 2.30 6.01 -12.74
C THR A 180 1.43 4.87 -12.23
N LYS A 181 0.23 5.17 -11.71
CA LYS A 181 -0.72 4.14 -11.31
C LYS A 181 -1.08 3.18 -12.47
N SER A 182 -1.18 3.69 -13.70
CA SER A 182 -1.43 2.86 -14.88
C SER A 182 -0.26 1.93 -15.19
N ASP A 183 0.98 2.39 -15.01
CA ASP A 183 2.17 1.55 -15.19
C ASP A 183 2.21 0.43 -14.13
N VAL A 184 1.85 0.75 -12.88
CA VAL A 184 1.74 -0.25 -11.81
C VAL A 184 0.68 -1.31 -12.14
N ILE A 185 -0.48 -0.91 -12.69
CA ILE A 185 -1.51 -1.85 -13.13
C ILE A 185 -1.00 -2.74 -14.26
N LYS A 186 -0.34 -2.18 -15.27
CA LYS A 186 0.28 -2.96 -16.36
C LYS A 186 1.29 -3.97 -15.81
N ARG A 187 2.16 -3.51 -14.91
CA ARG A 187 3.18 -4.32 -14.24
C ARG A 187 2.56 -5.46 -13.43
N GLY A 188 1.48 -5.17 -12.72
CA GLY A 188 0.77 -6.12 -11.86
C GLY A 188 -0.37 -6.89 -12.50
N LYS A 189 -0.60 -6.81 -13.83
CA LYS A 189 -1.78 -7.40 -14.51
C LYS A 189 -1.97 -8.91 -14.32
N ARG A 190 -0.90 -9.63 -13.94
CA ARG A 190 -0.94 -11.07 -13.64
C ARG A 190 -1.49 -11.39 -12.25
N PHE A 191 -1.51 -10.40 -11.35
CA PHE A 191 -2.05 -10.54 -10.00
C PHE A 191 -3.56 -10.26 -9.97
N PRO A 192 -4.29 -10.74 -8.98
CA PRO A 192 -5.74 -10.55 -8.86
C PRO A 192 -6.08 -9.13 -8.37
N LEU A 193 -5.76 -8.10 -9.18
CA LEU A 193 -5.95 -6.68 -8.83
C LEU A 193 -7.43 -6.32 -8.60
N GLY A 194 -8.37 -7.13 -9.11
CA GLY A 194 -9.80 -6.98 -8.81
C GLY A 194 -10.14 -7.11 -7.32
N LEU A 195 -9.32 -7.80 -6.54
CA LEU A 195 -9.51 -7.96 -5.10
C LEU A 195 -8.99 -6.78 -4.27
N THR A 196 -8.34 -5.78 -4.90
CA THR A 196 -7.78 -4.62 -4.21
C THR A 196 -8.80 -3.51 -4.01
N LEU A 197 -8.66 -2.74 -2.93
CA LEU A 197 -9.51 -1.58 -2.65
C LEU A 197 -8.77 -0.26 -2.93
N SER A 198 -9.43 0.66 -3.65
CA SER A 198 -8.95 2.04 -3.87
C SER A 198 -10.08 3.04 -3.57
N CYS A 199 -10.79 2.89 -2.47
CA CYS A 199 -11.92 3.74 -2.10
C CYS A 199 -11.70 4.36 -0.73
N VAL A 200 -12.01 5.64 -0.56
CA VAL A 200 -11.93 6.33 0.74
C VAL A 200 -13.29 6.51 1.42
N ALA A 201 -14.37 6.09 0.77
CA ALA A 201 -15.74 6.16 1.31
C ALA A 201 -16.55 4.91 0.93
N PRO A 202 -16.09 3.69 1.29
CA PRO A 202 -16.80 2.48 0.92
C PRO A 202 -18.18 2.42 1.58
N LEU A 203 -19.16 1.89 0.85
CA LEU A 203 -20.52 1.69 1.31
C LEU A 203 -20.85 0.19 1.31
N ASN A 204 -21.32 -0.34 2.42
CA ASN A 204 -21.69 -1.76 2.57
C ASN A 204 -20.57 -2.73 2.10
N GLY A 205 -19.33 -2.41 2.44
CA GLY A 205 -18.18 -3.23 2.05
C GLY A 205 -17.75 -3.12 0.58
N LYS A 206 -18.37 -2.23 -0.22
CA LYS A 206 -18.05 -2.00 -1.64
C LYS A 206 -17.49 -0.60 -1.87
N ALA A 207 -16.73 -0.41 -2.95
CA ALA A 207 -16.30 0.93 -3.36
C ALA A 207 -17.52 1.82 -3.69
N CYS A 208 -17.45 3.12 -3.30
CA CYS A 208 -18.57 4.04 -3.54
C CYS A 208 -18.76 4.38 -5.03
N GLY A 209 -17.71 4.28 -5.86
CA GLY A 209 -17.76 4.61 -7.28
C GLY A 209 -17.55 6.09 -7.61
N GLU A 210 -17.71 7.01 -6.65
CA GLU A 210 -17.79 8.47 -6.90
C GLU A 210 -16.67 9.28 -6.22
N CYS A 211 -15.89 8.70 -5.30
CA CYS A 211 -14.77 9.43 -4.70
C CYS A 211 -13.58 9.54 -5.68
N ILE A 212 -12.72 10.53 -5.43
CA ILE A 212 -11.51 10.78 -6.23
C ILE A 212 -10.61 9.55 -6.40
N LYS A 213 -10.55 8.64 -5.40
CA LYS A 213 -9.77 7.41 -5.50
C LYS A 213 -10.43 6.37 -6.40
N CYS A 214 -11.76 6.29 -6.42
CA CYS A 214 -12.50 5.45 -7.37
C CYS A 214 -12.29 5.94 -8.80
N ALA A 215 -12.43 7.25 -9.04
CA ALA A 215 -12.19 7.86 -10.34
C ALA A 215 -10.75 7.62 -10.82
N SER A 216 -9.76 7.82 -9.94
CA SER A 216 -8.34 7.55 -10.23
C SER A 216 -8.09 6.08 -10.58
N ARG A 217 -8.75 5.13 -9.90
CA ARG A 217 -8.67 3.71 -10.23
C ARG A 217 -9.22 3.42 -11.63
N THR A 218 -10.43 3.87 -11.91
CA THR A 218 -11.09 3.66 -13.21
C THR A 218 -10.24 4.23 -14.36
N ALA A 219 -9.77 5.47 -14.22
CA ALA A 219 -8.91 6.11 -15.21
C ALA A 219 -7.59 5.35 -15.43
N ALA A 220 -6.98 4.85 -14.36
CA ALA A 220 -5.72 4.12 -14.43
C ALA A 220 -5.87 2.75 -15.11
N PHE A 221 -6.93 1.99 -14.81
CA PHE A 221 -7.23 0.73 -15.50
C PHE A 221 -7.51 0.94 -16.98
N LEU A 222 -8.30 1.98 -17.33
CA LEU A 222 -8.57 2.35 -18.71
C LEU A 222 -7.28 2.71 -19.47
N THR A 223 -6.42 3.54 -18.87
CA THR A 223 -5.12 3.92 -19.46
C THR A 223 -4.16 2.73 -19.57
N ALA A 224 -4.25 1.80 -18.64
CA ALA A 224 -3.45 0.57 -18.67
C ALA A 224 -3.94 -0.43 -19.72
N GLU A 225 -5.13 -0.26 -20.28
CA GLU A 225 -5.82 -1.24 -21.14
C GLU A 225 -5.99 -2.62 -20.47
N VAL A 226 -6.22 -2.60 -19.15
CA VAL A 226 -6.45 -3.77 -18.31
C VAL A 226 -7.89 -3.74 -17.81
N ILE A 227 -8.59 -4.87 -17.86
CA ILE A 227 -9.97 -4.98 -17.35
C ILE A 227 -9.90 -4.99 -15.81
N ASP A 228 -10.60 -4.04 -15.18
CA ASP A 228 -10.78 -4.05 -13.73
C ASP A 228 -11.86 -5.07 -13.33
N LYS A 229 -11.43 -6.21 -12.81
CA LYS A 229 -12.32 -7.23 -12.26
C LYS A 229 -12.56 -6.96 -10.78
N TYR A 230 -13.18 -5.85 -10.45
CA TYR A 230 -13.46 -5.47 -9.07
C TYR A 230 -14.56 -6.38 -8.48
N GLU A 231 -14.17 -7.54 -7.97
CA GLU A 231 -15.05 -8.59 -7.43
C GLU A 231 -15.26 -8.41 -5.91
N MET A 232 -15.93 -7.34 -5.52
CA MET A 232 -16.30 -7.13 -4.10
C MET A 232 -17.63 -7.82 -3.72
N GLU A 233 -18.26 -8.58 -4.61
CA GLU A 233 -19.54 -9.26 -4.32
C GLU A 233 -19.37 -10.41 -3.32
N GLU A 234 -18.24 -11.10 -3.33
CA GLU A 234 -17.98 -12.24 -2.45
C GLU A 234 -17.62 -11.85 -1.00
N LEU A 235 -17.33 -10.57 -0.74
CA LEU A 235 -17.02 -10.07 0.61
C LEU A 235 -18.23 -10.05 1.56
N ASN A 236 -19.44 -10.29 1.05
CA ASN A 236 -20.67 -10.16 1.83
C ASN A 236 -21.27 -11.51 2.28
N GLU A 237 -20.71 -12.66 1.92
CA GLU A 237 -21.30 -13.99 2.20
C GLU A 237 -20.52 -14.83 3.23
N SER A 238 -19.55 -14.26 3.94
CA SER A 238 -18.79 -14.99 4.99
C SER A 238 -18.86 -14.35 6.38
#